data_725597875c60d2a9230210b8bb0a529e
#
_entry.id   725597875c60d2a9230210b8bb0a529e
#
_cell.length_a   1.000
_cell.length_b   1.000
_cell.length_c   1.000
_cell.angle_alpha   90.00
_cell.angle_beta   90.00
_cell.angle_gamma   90.00
#
_symmetry.space_group_name_H-M   'P 1'
#
loop_
_entity.id
_entity.type
_entity.pdbx_description
1 polymer ?
#
loop_
_entity_poly.entity_id
_entity_poly.type
_entity_poly.pdbx_seq_one_letter_code
_entity_poly.pdbx_strand_id
1 'polypeptide(L)'
;MIDVNAILSKAKQIGASDAHFIPGIKPTLRINRDLVELDEYENISKEDILDVYDYFLKGNLDKDKFFREYKVLDTSAVFEDIRLRVNISYSS
;
A
#
# COMPACT_ATOMS: atom_id res chain seq x y z
N MET A 1 3.23 -3.28 13.99
CA MET A 1 4.00 -3.25 12.73
C MET A 1 3.16 -3.86 11.62
N ILE A 2 3.09 -3.19 10.48
CA ILE A 2 2.27 -3.65 9.35
C ILE A 2 3.00 -4.76 8.58
N ASP A 3 2.28 -5.79 8.20
CA ASP A 3 2.82 -6.88 7.38
C ASP A 3 2.37 -6.71 5.93
N VAL A 4 3.17 -6.00 5.14
CA VAL A 4 2.85 -5.70 3.74
C VAL A 4 2.75 -6.98 2.92
N ASN A 5 3.61 -7.94 3.17
CA ASN A 5 3.62 -9.20 2.43
C ASN A 5 2.31 -9.96 2.61
N ALA A 6 1.79 -9.99 3.83
CA ALA A 6 0.51 -10.66 4.12
C ALA A 6 -0.64 -9.93 3.43
N ILE A 7 -0.60 -8.59 3.39
CA ILE A 7 -1.63 -7.79 2.71
C ILE A 7 -1.60 -8.06 1.21
N LEU A 8 -0.42 -8.14 0.61
CA LEU A 8 -0.29 -8.43 -0.82
C LEU A 8 -0.73 -9.86 -1.15
N SER A 9 -0.45 -10.81 -0.26
CA SER A 9 -0.95 -12.18 -0.42
C SER A 9 -2.47 -12.21 -0.40
N LYS A 10 -3.08 -11.45 0.49
CA LYS A 10 -4.54 -11.32 0.55
C LYS A 10 -5.09 -10.70 -0.72
N ALA A 11 -4.42 -9.65 -1.23
CA ALA A 11 -4.81 -9.00 -2.48
C ALA A 11 -4.82 -9.99 -3.64
N LYS A 12 -3.79 -10.81 -3.73
CA LYS A 12 -3.73 -11.86 -4.76
C LYS A 12 -4.87 -12.86 -4.60
N GLN A 13 -5.11 -13.30 -3.37
CA GLN A 13 -6.13 -14.31 -3.07
C GLN A 13 -7.52 -13.86 -3.48
N ILE A 14 -7.86 -12.60 -3.26
CA ILE A 14 -9.21 -12.08 -3.52
C ILE A 14 -9.34 -11.38 -4.87
N GLY A 15 -8.25 -11.29 -5.63
CA GLY A 15 -8.28 -10.67 -6.97
C GLY A 15 -8.35 -9.16 -6.96
N ALA A 16 -7.69 -8.52 -6.00
CA ALA A 16 -7.67 -7.06 -5.94
C ALA A 16 -6.82 -6.45 -7.05
N SER A 17 -7.22 -5.28 -7.53
CA SER A 17 -6.49 -4.53 -8.53
C SER A 17 -5.61 -3.42 -7.94
N ASP A 18 -5.99 -2.91 -6.77
CA ASP A 18 -5.33 -1.78 -6.12
C ASP A 18 -5.19 -2.05 -4.63
N ALA A 19 -4.14 -1.49 -4.05
CA ALA A 19 -3.95 -1.47 -2.60
C ALA A 19 -3.72 -0.03 -2.15
N HIS A 20 -4.41 0.39 -1.10
CA HIS A 20 -4.34 1.74 -0.55
C HIS A 20 -3.83 1.70 0.88
N PHE A 21 -2.78 2.46 1.14
CA PHE A 21 -2.16 2.58 2.45
C PHE A 21 -2.25 4.04 2.89
N ILE A 22 -3.21 4.35 3.75
CA ILE A 22 -3.50 5.72 4.19
C ILE A 22 -3.51 5.73 5.72
N PRO A 23 -2.77 6.66 6.38
CA PRO A 23 -2.78 6.72 7.84
C PRO A 23 -4.17 7.00 8.38
N GLY A 24 -4.52 6.35 9.47
CA GLY A 24 -5.79 6.56 10.15
C GLY A 24 -6.91 5.64 9.71
N ILE A 25 -6.71 4.86 8.65
CA ILE A 25 -7.67 3.85 8.22
C ILE A 25 -6.97 2.50 8.08
N LYS A 26 -7.75 1.44 7.97
CA LYS A 26 -7.22 0.10 7.76
C LYS A 26 -6.66 -0.04 6.35
N PRO A 27 -5.74 -1.00 6.12
CA PRO A 27 -5.35 -1.33 4.75
C PRO A 27 -6.58 -1.62 3.91
N THR A 28 -6.65 -1.03 2.73
CA THR A 28 -7.85 -1.09 1.89
C THR A 28 -7.48 -1.62 0.52
N LEU A 29 -8.26 -2.56 0.01
CA LEU A 29 -8.05 -3.16 -1.31
C LEU A 29 -9.24 -2.82 -2.20
N ARG A 30 -8.96 -2.62 -3.49
CA ARG A 30 -10.04 -2.46 -4.47
C ARG A 30 -10.26 -3.78 -5.18
N ILE A 31 -11.50 -4.26 -5.12
CA ILE A 31 -11.92 -5.48 -5.81
C ILE A 31 -13.06 -5.10 -6.74
N ASN A 32 -12.86 -5.26 -8.04
CA ASN A 32 -13.78 -4.74 -9.05
C ASN A 32 -13.92 -3.22 -8.89
N ARG A 33 -15.07 -2.73 -8.45
CA ARG A 33 -15.30 -1.29 -8.24
C ARG A 33 -15.46 -0.94 -6.76
N ASP A 34 -15.31 -1.93 -5.88
CA ASP A 34 -15.56 -1.72 -4.46
C ASP A 34 -14.26 -1.61 -3.69
N LEU A 35 -14.23 -0.73 -2.70
CA LEU A 35 -13.14 -0.62 -1.75
C LEU A 35 -13.48 -1.46 -0.53
N VAL A 36 -12.58 -2.36 -0.16
CA VAL A 36 -12.78 -3.28 0.96
C VAL A 36 -11.68 -3.05 1.99
N GLU A 37 -12.06 -2.67 3.21
CA GLU A 37 -11.12 -2.55 4.31
C GLU A 37 -10.81 -3.93 4.87
N LEU A 38 -9.56 -4.16 5.24
CA LEU A 38 -9.15 -5.43 5.82
C LEU A 38 -9.33 -5.38 7.34
N ASP A 39 -10.46 -5.89 7.81
CA ASP A 39 -10.86 -5.80 9.21
C ASP A 39 -9.94 -6.56 10.16
N GLU A 40 -9.15 -7.52 9.66
CA GLU A 40 -8.19 -8.26 10.47
C GLU A 40 -6.95 -7.42 10.83
N TYR A 41 -6.83 -6.23 10.26
CA TYR A 41 -5.71 -5.32 10.56
C TYR A 41 -6.19 -4.13 11.34
N GLU A 42 -5.27 -3.50 12.08
CA GLU A 42 -5.54 -2.24 12.75
C GLU A 42 -5.41 -1.06 11.78
N ASN A 43 -5.87 0.11 12.20
CA ASN A 43 -5.65 1.33 11.44
C ASN A 43 -4.16 1.57 11.24
N ILE A 44 -3.80 2.02 10.05
CA ILE A 44 -2.39 2.25 9.70
C ILE A 44 -1.90 3.50 10.45
N SER A 45 -0.74 3.38 11.10
CA SER A 45 -0.07 4.52 11.71
C SER A 45 0.87 5.19 10.71
N LYS A 46 1.37 6.37 11.05
CA LYS A 46 2.37 7.04 10.21
C LYS A 46 3.67 6.25 10.16
N GLU A 47 4.05 5.60 11.25
CA GLU A 47 5.22 4.71 11.27
C GLU A 47 5.01 3.54 10.31
N ASP A 48 3.81 2.96 10.28
CA ASP A 48 3.48 1.89 9.35
C ASP A 48 3.63 2.35 7.91
N ILE A 49 3.27 3.59 7.60
CA ILE A 49 3.41 4.13 6.24
C ILE A 49 4.87 4.16 5.82
N LEU A 50 5.79 4.48 6.72
CA LEU A 50 7.21 4.45 6.40
C LEU A 50 7.69 3.04 6.10
N ASP A 51 7.17 2.04 6.80
CA ASP A 51 7.47 0.63 6.51
C ASP A 51 6.94 0.22 5.14
N VAL A 52 5.72 0.63 4.81
CA VAL A 52 5.12 0.36 3.49
C VAL A 52 5.95 1.03 2.39
N TYR A 53 6.32 2.27 2.60
CA TYR A 53 7.14 3.02 1.67
C TYR A 53 8.47 2.30 1.40
N ASP A 54 9.16 1.88 2.45
CA ASP A 54 10.43 1.17 2.30
C ASP A 54 10.26 -0.14 1.54
N TYR A 55 9.15 -0.84 1.77
CA TYR A 55 8.88 -2.09 1.09
C TYR A 55 8.82 -1.91 -0.44
N PHE A 56 8.16 -0.85 -0.90
CA PHE A 56 7.92 -0.67 -2.33
C PHE A 56 8.99 0.14 -3.04
N LEU A 57 9.70 1.02 -2.34
CA LEU A 57 10.56 2.01 -2.97
C LEU A 57 12.03 1.88 -2.62
N LYS A 58 12.41 0.88 -1.87
CA LYS A 58 13.80 0.72 -1.46
C LYS A 58 14.71 0.68 -2.68
N GLY A 59 15.64 1.64 -2.76
CA GLY A 59 16.58 1.72 -3.86
C GLY A 59 16.10 2.49 -5.09
N ASN A 60 14.87 3.02 -5.08
CA ASN A 60 14.37 3.82 -6.20
C ASN A 60 14.40 5.31 -5.81
N LEU A 61 15.47 5.99 -6.17
CA LEU A 61 15.74 7.36 -5.74
C LEU A 61 14.72 8.37 -6.27
N ASP A 62 14.25 8.20 -7.50
CA ASP A 62 13.32 9.16 -8.10
C ASP A 62 11.97 9.13 -7.40
N LYS A 63 11.46 7.93 -7.13
CA LYS A 63 10.20 7.78 -6.41
C LYS A 63 10.35 8.19 -4.96
N ASP A 64 11.52 7.97 -4.37
CA ASP A 64 11.82 8.40 -3.02
C ASP A 64 11.70 9.92 -2.91
N LYS A 65 12.32 10.65 -3.84
CA LYS A 65 12.24 12.10 -3.87
C LYS A 65 10.79 12.57 -4.03
N PHE A 66 10.05 11.96 -4.93
CA PHE A 66 8.64 12.29 -5.16
C PHE A 66 7.84 12.13 -3.88
N PHE A 67 7.99 11.00 -3.20
CA PHE A 67 7.24 10.74 -1.97
C PHE A 67 7.59 11.75 -0.87
N ARG A 68 8.89 12.04 -0.70
CA ARG A 68 9.34 12.99 0.34
C ARG A 68 8.84 14.39 0.09
N GLU A 69 8.71 14.77 -1.16
CA GLU A 69 8.26 16.10 -1.55
C GLU A 69 6.74 16.24 -1.43
N TYR A 70 6.00 15.29 -1.96
CA TYR A 70 4.53 15.37 -2.03
C TYR A 70 3.82 14.54 -0.97
N LYS A 71 4.52 13.59 -0.35
CA LYS A 71 4.00 12.69 0.68
C LYS A 71 2.85 11.81 0.17
N VAL A 72 2.82 11.59 -1.13
CA VAL A 72 1.88 10.72 -1.82
C VAL A 72 2.65 9.98 -2.89
N LEU A 73 2.38 8.70 -3.02
CA LEU A 73 2.95 7.89 -4.07
C LEU A 73 1.87 7.03 -4.69
N ASP A 74 1.79 7.07 -6.03
CA ASP A 74 0.94 6.17 -6.81
C ASP A 74 1.87 5.41 -7.74
N THR A 75 2.00 4.11 -7.52
CA THR A 75 2.92 3.28 -8.28
C THR A 75 2.29 1.93 -8.57
N SER A 76 2.95 1.14 -9.40
CA SER A 76 2.55 -0.24 -9.60
C SER A 76 3.61 -1.17 -9.03
N ALA A 77 3.16 -2.31 -8.53
CA ALA A 77 4.04 -3.32 -7.97
C ALA A 77 3.68 -4.69 -8.52
N VAL A 78 4.67 -5.53 -8.64
CA VAL A 78 4.47 -6.93 -9.02
C VAL A 78 4.70 -7.77 -7.77
N PHE A 79 3.69 -8.54 -7.39
CA PHE A 79 3.78 -9.47 -6.29
C PHE A 79 3.50 -10.88 -6.83
N GLU A 80 4.51 -11.72 -6.80
CA GLU A 80 4.45 -13.04 -7.42
C GLU A 80 4.10 -12.91 -8.90
N ASP A 81 2.91 -13.33 -9.31
CA ASP A 81 2.48 -13.29 -10.70
C ASP A 81 1.39 -12.25 -10.99
N ILE A 82 1.09 -11.39 -10.02
CA ILE A 82 0.06 -10.36 -10.19
C ILE A 82 0.69 -8.97 -10.19
N ARG A 83 0.00 -8.03 -10.83
CA ARG A 83 0.36 -6.62 -10.81
C ARG A 83 -0.73 -5.84 -10.09
N LEU A 84 -0.31 -4.98 -9.16
CA LEU A 84 -1.20 -4.15 -8.39
C LEU A 84 -0.83 -2.69 -8.57
N ARG A 85 -1.83 -1.82 -8.57
CA ARG A 85 -1.60 -0.41 -8.33
C ARG A 85 -1.53 -0.20 -6.82
N VAL A 86 -0.54 0.58 -6.39
CA VAL A 86 -0.32 0.84 -4.96
C VAL A 86 -0.36 2.34 -4.72
N ASN A 87 -1.21 2.76 -3.82
CA ASN A 87 -1.31 4.15 -3.40
C ASN A 87 -0.86 4.27 -1.95
N ILE A 88 0.14 5.09 -1.70
CA ILE A 88 0.68 5.30 -0.37
C ILE A 88 0.58 6.78 -0.06
N SER A 89 -0.02 7.11 1.09
CA SER A 89 -0.13 8.49 1.55
C SER A 89 0.48 8.61 2.94
N TYR A 90 1.25 9.66 3.19
CA TYR A 90 1.81 9.92 4.52
C TYR A 90 0.89 10.81 5.33
N SER A 91 0.14 11.67 4.67
CA SER A 91 -0.81 12.59 5.33
C SER A 91 -2.23 12.15 4.99
N SER A 92 -3.07 12.10 5.98
CA SER A 92 -4.50 11.79 5.81
C SER A 92 -5.29 13.03 5.44
#